data_f5df30541194896767fa1b72cbf925c9
#
_entry.id   f5df30541194896767fa1b72cbf925c9
#
_cell.length_a   1.000
_cell.length_b   1.000
_cell.length_c   1.000
_cell.angle_alpha   90.00
_cell.angle_beta   90.00
_cell.angle_gamma   90.00
#
_symmetry.space_group_name_H-M   'P 1'
#
loop_
_entity.id
_entity.type
_entity.pdbx_description
1 polymer ?
#
loop_
_entity_poly.entity_id
_entity_poly.type
_entity_poly.pdbx_seq_one_letter_code
_entity_poly.pdbx_strand_id
1 'polypeptide(L)'
;MGKVLIIGAGGVGTVVAHKVAQNPDVFTDIMIASRTKSKCDAIVKAIGNPAIKTAQVDADNVDELVALFNSFKPEIVINVALPYQDLTIMEACLKAGVNYLDTANYEPKDEAHFEYSWQWAYKKRFEDAGLTAILGCGFDPGVSGIYTAYAAKHHFDEMHYLDIVDCNAGNHHKAFATNFNPEINIREITQNGRYYEEGKWVTTKPLEYHKDLTYPNIGPRDSYLLYHEELESLVKNFPTIKRARFWMTFGQEYLTHLRVIQNIGMARIDEIDYNGVKIVPLQFLKAVLPNPQDLGENYEGETSIGCRIRGVKDGKERTYYVYNNCSHQEAYKETGMQGVSYTTGVPAMIGAMMFLRGLWKRPGVWNVEEFDPDPFMEQLNKQGLPWHEVFDGDLEL
;
A
#
# COMPACT_ATOMS: atom_id res chain seq x y z
N MET A 1 -17.15 -18.69 -7.26
CA MET A 1 -16.69 -18.09 -6.03
C MET A 1 -15.37 -18.72 -5.68
N GLY A 2 -14.41 -17.98 -5.17
CA GLY A 2 -13.05 -18.14 -5.59
C GLY A 2 -12.08 -18.58 -4.52
N LYS A 3 -11.01 -19.22 -4.99
CA LYS A 3 -9.84 -19.58 -4.21
C LYS A 3 -8.85 -18.44 -4.16
N VAL A 4 -8.42 -18.05 -2.98
CA VAL A 4 -7.43 -16.99 -2.78
C VAL A 4 -6.21 -17.52 -2.02
N LEU A 5 -5.02 -17.12 -2.48
CA LEU A 5 -3.76 -17.35 -1.78
C LEU A 5 -3.19 -16.00 -1.34
N ILE A 6 -2.94 -15.85 -0.05
CA ILE A 6 -2.29 -14.68 0.55
C ILE A 6 -0.82 -15.01 0.76
N ILE A 7 0.09 -14.26 0.15
CA ILE A 7 1.53 -14.37 0.35
C ILE A 7 2.00 -13.22 1.24
N GLY A 8 2.44 -13.55 2.44
CA GLY A 8 2.85 -12.61 3.48
C GLY A 8 2.03 -12.79 4.75
N ALA A 9 2.71 -12.94 5.89
CA ALA A 9 2.12 -13.12 7.21
C ALA A 9 2.59 -12.01 8.18
N GLY A 10 2.66 -10.78 7.66
CA GLY A 10 2.90 -9.54 8.39
C GLY A 10 1.59 -8.90 8.87
N GLY A 11 1.65 -7.64 9.33
CA GLY A 11 0.47 -6.90 9.77
C GLY A 11 -0.59 -6.79 8.70
N VAL A 12 -0.22 -6.38 7.48
CA VAL A 12 -1.12 -6.30 6.33
C VAL A 12 -1.71 -7.67 5.98
N GLY A 13 -0.87 -8.72 5.91
CA GLY A 13 -1.34 -10.09 5.63
C GLY A 13 -2.32 -10.62 6.68
N THR A 14 -2.15 -10.22 7.95
CA THR A 14 -3.10 -10.53 9.03
C THR A 14 -4.45 -9.87 8.76
N VAL A 15 -4.47 -8.58 8.42
CA VAL A 15 -5.71 -7.86 8.09
C VAL A 15 -6.39 -8.49 6.87
N VAL A 16 -5.65 -8.74 5.79
CA VAL A 16 -6.19 -9.39 4.58
C VAL A 16 -6.84 -10.71 4.92
N ALA A 17 -6.16 -11.55 5.72
CA ALA A 17 -6.69 -12.86 6.11
C ALA A 17 -7.99 -12.76 6.93
N HIS A 18 -8.07 -11.82 7.89
CA HIS A 18 -9.30 -11.55 8.64
C HIS A 18 -10.43 -11.10 7.72
N LYS A 19 -10.17 -10.14 6.83
CA LYS A 19 -11.18 -9.60 5.90
C LYS A 19 -11.65 -10.60 4.87
N VAL A 20 -10.75 -11.42 4.33
CA VAL A 20 -11.09 -12.53 3.44
C VAL A 20 -11.99 -13.55 4.16
N ALA A 21 -11.66 -13.91 5.40
CA ALA A 21 -12.46 -14.84 6.20
C ALA A 21 -13.86 -14.32 6.57
N GLN A 22 -14.03 -12.99 6.66
CA GLN A 22 -15.32 -12.33 6.92
C GLN A 22 -16.26 -12.30 5.69
N ASN A 23 -15.75 -12.61 4.49
CA ASN A 23 -16.51 -12.58 3.25
C ASN A 23 -16.60 -13.97 2.56
N PRO A 24 -17.18 -15.00 3.24
CA PRO A 24 -17.20 -16.39 2.74
C PRO A 24 -18.09 -16.60 1.49
N ASP A 25 -18.96 -15.65 1.18
CA ASP A 25 -19.75 -15.63 -0.06
C ASP A 25 -18.88 -15.39 -1.30
N VAL A 26 -17.73 -14.75 -1.14
CA VAL A 26 -16.76 -14.47 -2.22
C VAL A 26 -15.57 -15.41 -2.14
N PHE A 27 -14.98 -15.57 -0.95
CA PHE A 27 -13.75 -16.33 -0.72
C PHE A 27 -14.09 -17.70 -0.11
N THR A 28 -14.13 -18.72 -0.96
CA THR A 28 -14.59 -20.07 -0.56
C THR A 28 -13.47 -21.02 -0.13
N ASP A 29 -12.25 -20.77 -0.55
CA ASP A 29 -11.07 -21.57 -0.19
C ASP A 29 -9.88 -20.62 0.02
N ILE A 30 -9.32 -20.58 1.20
CA ILE A 30 -8.34 -19.59 1.63
C ILE A 30 -7.05 -20.30 2.03
N MET A 31 -5.91 -19.79 1.56
CA MET A 31 -4.59 -20.21 2.02
C MET A 31 -3.73 -18.99 2.36
N ILE A 32 -2.96 -19.10 3.43
CA ILE A 32 -1.94 -18.12 3.82
C ILE A 32 -0.58 -18.79 3.73
N ALA A 33 0.37 -18.14 3.05
CA ALA A 33 1.72 -18.68 2.90
C ALA A 33 2.79 -17.62 3.22
N SER A 34 3.87 -18.05 3.84
CA SER A 34 5.05 -17.21 4.10
C SER A 34 6.29 -18.08 4.37
N ARG A 35 7.46 -17.48 4.44
CA ARG A 35 8.70 -18.16 4.86
C ARG A 35 8.60 -18.78 6.25
N THR A 36 7.80 -18.20 7.13
CA THR A 36 7.60 -18.66 8.51
C THR A 36 6.18 -19.17 8.69
N LYS A 37 5.96 -20.45 8.42
CA LYS A 37 4.64 -21.10 8.50
C LYS A 37 3.95 -20.87 9.86
N SER A 38 4.69 -20.87 10.97
CA SER A 38 4.12 -20.64 12.29
C SER A 38 3.42 -19.28 12.45
N LYS A 39 3.82 -18.24 11.70
CA LYS A 39 3.09 -16.98 11.64
C LYS A 39 1.74 -17.14 10.94
N CYS A 40 1.69 -17.90 9.85
CA CYS A 40 0.42 -18.21 9.18
C CYS A 40 -0.52 -18.98 10.11
N ASP A 41 0.01 -19.99 10.82
CA ASP A 41 -0.76 -20.79 11.77
C ASP A 41 -1.31 -19.94 12.94
N ALA A 42 -0.53 -18.95 13.41
CA ALA A 42 -0.96 -18.01 14.43
C ALA A 42 -2.12 -17.10 13.94
N ILE A 43 -2.08 -16.64 12.71
CA ILE A 43 -3.18 -15.87 12.08
C ILE A 43 -4.45 -16.72 12.02
N VAL A 44 -4.35 -17.95 11.52
CA VAL A 44 -5.50 -18.88 11.43
C VAL A 44 -6.10 -19.15 12.81
N LYS A 45 -5.25 -19.34 13.84
CA LYS A 45 -5.69 -19.50 15.22
C LYS A 45 -6.42 -18.25 15.74
N ALA A 46 -5.94 -17.06 15.45
CA ALA A 46 -6.56 -15.80 15.85
C ALA A 46 -7.93 -15.60 15.18
N ILE A 47 -8.05 -15.92 13.89
CA ILE A 47 -9.32 -15.88 13.15
C ILE A 47 -10.32 -16.94 13.69
N GLY A 48 -9.84 -18.06 14.21
CA GLY A 48 -10.68 -19.15 14.71
C GLY A 48 -11.36 -19.96 13.61
N ASN A 49 -10.86 -19.91 12.37
CA ASN A 49 -11.40 -20.68 11.24
C ASN A 49 -10.40 -21.75 10.77
N PRO A 50 -10.54 -23.02 11.21
CA PRO A 50 -9.61 -24.10 10.88
C PRO A 50 -9.67 -24.55 9.41
N ALA A 51 -10.63 -24.07 8.62
CA ALA A 51 -10.70 -24.38 7.18
C ALA A 51 -9.66 -23.59 6.36
N ILE A 52 -9.09 -22.52 6.91
CA ILE A 52 -8.01 -21.75 6.28
C ILE A 52 -6.74 -22.59 6.29
N LYS A 53 -6.16 -22.81 5.12
CA LYS A 53 -4.93 -23.57 4.93
C LYS A 53 -3.71 -22.71 5.15
N THR A 54 -2.61 -23.33 5.57
CA THR A 54 -1.32 -22.65 5.71
C THR A 54 -0.22 -23.40 4.98
N ALA A 55 0.74 -22.67 4.43
CA ALA A 55 1.90 -23.25 3.78
C ALA A 55 3.18 -22.46 4.12
N GLN A 56 4.32 -23.14 3.99
CA GLN A 56 5.62 -22.49 3.94
C GLN A 56 6.00 -22.28 2.47
N VAL A 57 6.49 -21.11 2.13
CA VAL A 57 7.02 -20.77 0.80
C VAL A 57 8.04 -19.66 0.89
N ASP A 58 9.12 -19.78 0.14
CA ASP A 58 10.03 -18.65 -0.09
C ASP A 58 9.56 -17.87 -1.32
N ALA A 59 9.13 -16.63 -1.10
CA ALA A 59 8.66 -15.75 -2.17
C ALA A 59 9.79 -15.24 -3.09
N ASP A 60 11.05 -15.47 -2.74
CA ASP A 60 12.20 -15.25 -3.63
C ASP A 60 12.45 -16.46 -4.56
N ASN A 61 11.71 -17.59 -4.41
CA ASN A 61 11.89 -18.82 -5.18
C ASN A 61 10.70 -19.10 -6.10
N VAL A 62 10.87 -18.83 -7.40
CA VAL A 62 9.81 -19.05 -8.41
C VAL A 62 9.30 -20.49 -8.43
N ASP A 63 10.19 -21.48 -8.32
CA ASP A 63 9.80 -22.89 -8.47
C ASP A 63 8.99 -23.40 -7.25
N GLU A 64 9.32 -22.93 -6.03
CA GLU A 64 8.50 -23.18 -4.84
C GLU A 64 7.11 -22.57 -4.96
N LEU A 65 7.05 -21.31 -5.43
CA LEU A 65 5.78 -20.62 -5.68
C LEU A 65 4.93 -21.35 -6.70
N VAL A 66 5.50 -21.76 -7.84
CA VAL A 66 4.80 -22.54 -8.89
C VAL A 66 4.29 -23.87 -8.35
N ALA A 67 5.10 -24.58 -7.57
CA ALA A 67 4.67 -25.82 -6.93
C ALA A 67 3.47 -25.61 -5.99
N LEU A 68 3.51 -24.56 -5.18
CA LEU A 68 2.42 -24.19 -4.28
C LEU A 68 1.16 -23.80 -5.08
N PHE A 69 1.29 -22.97 -6.12
CA PHE A 69 0.16 -22.52 -6.96
C PHE A 69 -0.48 -23.73 -7.68
N ASN A 70 0.30 -24.62 -8.24
CA ASN A 70 -0.21 -25.84 -8.89
C ASN A 70 -0.91 -26.80 -7.91
N SER A 71 -0.45 -26.86 -6.67
CA SER A 71 -1.07 -27.67 -5.61
C SER A 71 -2.39 -27.09 -5.12
N PHE A 72 -2.43 -25.80 -4.81
CA PHE A 72 -3.62 -25.14 -4.27
C PHE A 72 -4.59 -24.67 -5.35
N LYS A 73 -4.08 -24.25 -6.51
CA LYS A 73 -4.83 -23.70 -7.67
C LYS A 73 -5.67 -22.49 -7.29
N PRO A 74 -5.05 -21.41 -6.78
CA PRO A 74 -5.78 -20.18 -6.49
C PRO A 74 -6.24 -19.52 -7.79
N GLU A 75 -7.36 -18.81 -7.74
CA GLU A 75 -7.79 -17.95 -8.84
C GLU A 75 -7.02 -16.64 -8.87
N ILE A 76 -6.65 -16.14 -7.69
CA ILE A 76 -5.84 -14.94 -7.51
C ILE A 76 -4.89 -15.08 -6.33
N VAL A 77 -3.69 -14.55 -6.48
CA VAL A 77 -2.73 -14.33 -5.40
C VAL A 77 -2.85 -12.90 -4.91
N ILE A 78 -2.96 -12.71 -3.60
CA ILE A 78 -2.79 -11.40 -2.93
C ILE A 78 -1.38 -11.37 -2.37
N ASN A 79 -0.51 -10.59 -2.98
CA ASN A 79 0.85 -10.39 -2.54
C ASN A 79 0.92 -9.23 -1.55
N VAL A 80 1.19 -9.55 -0.30
CA VAL A 80 1.45 -8.61 0.80
C VAL A 80 2.79 -8.97 1.49
N ALA A 81 3.70 -9.52 0.71
CA ALA A 81 5.10 -9.70 1.07
C ALA A 81 5.85 -8.36 0.91
N LEU A 82 7.17 -8.39 0.91
CA LEU A 82 7.94 -7.17 0.64
C LEU A 82 7.98 -6.89 -0.87
N PRO A 83 8.10 -5.63 -1.29
CA PRO A 83 8.12 -5.23 -2.70
C PRO A 83 9.23 -5.91 -3.51
N TYR A 84 10.31 -6.35 -2.87
CA TYR A 84 11.41 -7.10 -3.51
C TYR A 84 10.98 -8.41 -4.17
N GLN A 85 9.85 -9.01 -3.74
CA GLN A 85 9.35 -10.28 -4.24
C GLN A 85 8.34 -10.15 -5.38
N ASP A 86 7.89 -8.94 -5.73
CA ASP A 86 6.79 -8.73 -6.67
C ASP A 86 7.05 -9.41 -8.03
N LEU A 87 8.21 -9.14 -8.64
CA LEU A 87 8.53 -9.72 -9.94
C LEU A 87 8.66 -11.23 -9.89
N THR A 88 9.18 -11.79 -8.78
CA THR A 88 9.31 -13.24 -8.58
C THR A 88 7.93 -13.90 -8.49
N ILE A 89 7.00 -13.26 -7.77
CA ILE A 89 5.63 -13.77 -7.63
C ILE A 89 4.87 -13.61 -8.94
N MET A 90 5.01 -12.47 -9.66
CA MET A 90 4.42 -12.27 -10.99
C MET A 90 4.90 -13.32 -12.00
N GLU A 91 6.20 -13.66 -11.98
CA GLU A 91 6.77 -14.72 -12.82
C GLU A 91 6.16 -16.09 -12.50
N ALA A 92 5.99 -16.41 -11.22
CA ALA A 92 5.34 -17.64 -10.78
C ALA A 92 3.85 -17.68 -11.19
N CYS A 93 3.14 -16.56 -11.09
CA CYS A 93 1.76 -16.41 -11.54
C CYS A 93 1.61 -16.72 -13.03
N LEU A 94 2.49 -16.16 -13.87
CA LEU A 94 2.51 -16.45 -15.32
C LEU A 94 2.75 -17.93 -15.61
N LYS A 95 3.73 -18.55 -14.92
CA LYS A 95 4.06 -19.98 -15.13
C LYS A 95 2.93 -20.91 -14.68
N ALA A 96 2.20 -20.55 -13.64
CA ALA A 96 1.11 -21.36 -13.09
C ALA A 96 -0.28 -21.03 -13.61
N GLY A 97 -0.43 -19.96 -14.41
CA GLY A 97 -1.73 -19.52 -14.91
C GLY A 97 -2.63 -18.92 -13.83
N VAL A 98 -2.07 -18.12 -12.91
CA VAL A 98 -2.76 -17.51 -11.75
C VAL A 98 -2.76 -15.98 -11.87
N ASN A 99 -3.85 -15.34 -11.44
CA ASN A 99 -3.94 -13.88 -11.42
C ASN A 99 -3.22 -13.30 -10.20
N TYR A 100 -2.86 -12.04 -10.28
CA TYR A 100 -1.99 -11.34 -9.32
C TYR A 100 -2.62 -10.05 -8.81
N LEU A 101 -2.36 -9.74 -7.54
CA LEU A 101 -2.65 -8.46 -6.93
C LEU A 101 -1.57 -8.14 -5.89
N ASP A 102 -1.11 -6.89 -5.83
CA ASP A 102 -0.21 -6.39 -4.79
C ASP A 102 -0.72 -5.08 -4.16
N THR A 103 0.03 -4.57 -3.19
CA THR A 103 -0.29 -3.34 -2.44
C THR A 103 0.77 -2.25 -2.57
N ALA A 104 1.80 -2.46 -3.38
CA ALA A 104 2.92 -1.55 -3.58
C ALA A 104 3.50 -1.77 -4.98
N ASN A 105 4.63 -1.16 -5.29
CA ASN A 105 5.38 -1.44 -6.50
C ASN A 105 6.68 -2.18 -6.19
N TYR A 106 7.27 -2.81 -7.21
CA TYR A 106 8.57 -3.46 -7.08
C TYR A 106 9.67 -2.46 -6.73
N GLU A 107 10.56 -2.87 -5.82
CA GLU A 107 11.76 -2.14 -5.45
C GLU A 107 12.98 -3.06 -5.47
N PRO A 108 14.10 -2.70 -6.11
CA PRO A 108 15.37 -3.43 -6.00
C PRO A 108 15.92 -3.40 -4.57
N LYS A 109 16.53 -4.51 -4.12
CA LYS A 109 17.12 -4.60 -2.77
C LYS A 109 18.33 -3.68 -2.58
N ASP A 110 19.10 -3.46 -3.62
CA ASP A 110 20.37 -2.76 -3.63
C ASP A 110 20.25 -1.27 -4.04
N GLU A 111 19.07 -0.83 -4.46
CA GLU A 111 18.80 0.53 -4.86
C GLU A 111 17.46 0.99 -4.27
N ALA A 112 17.46 2.14 -3.59
CA ALA A 112 16.22 2.76 -3.13
C ALA A 112 15.57 3.50 -4.31
N HIS A 113 14.81 2.78 -5.11
CA HIS A 113 14.17 3.32 -6.32
C HIS A 113 12.81 2.68 -6.54
N PHE A 114 11.77 3.49 -6.48
CA PHE A 114 10.38 3.09 -6.60
C PHE A 114 9.86 3.49 -7.97
N GLU A 115 9.39 2.56 -8.78
CA GLU A 115 8.70 2.84 -10.05
C GLU A 115 7.93 1.61 -10.55
N TYR A 116 6.85 1.86 -11.29
CA TYR A 116 6.03 0.79 -11.87
C TYR A 116 6.60 0.19 -13.18
N SER A 117 7.62 0.77 -13.77
CA SER A 117 8.11 0.37 -15.10
C SER A 117 8.46 -1.12 -15.18
N TRP A 118 9.04 -1.68 -14.12
CA TRP A 118 9.39 -3.12 -14.06
C TRP A 118 8.15 -4.02 -14.11
N GLN A 119 7.09 -3.67 -13.41
CA GLN A 119 5.85 -4.44 -13.39
C GLN A 119 5.03 -4.20 -14.66
N TRP A 120 4.97 -2.97 -15.17
CA TRP A 120 4.32 -2.67 -16.46
C TRP A 120 4.96 -3.41 -17.64
N ALA A 121 6.25 -3.74 -17.58
CA ALA A 121 6.94 -4.55 -18.60
C ALA A 121 6.34 -5.96 -18.74
N TYR A 122 5.63 -6.46 -17.72
CA TYR A 122 4.92 -7.74 -17.76
C TYR A 122 3.57 -7.69 -18.50
N LYS A 123 3.06 -6.50 -18.85
CA LYS A 123 1.71 -6.31 -19.40
C LYS A 123 1.40 -7.25 -20.56
N LYS A 124 2.25 -7.27 -21.58
CA LYS A 124 2.06 -8.12 -22.76
C LYS A 124 2.03 -9.62 -22.41
N ARG A 125 2.86 -10.05 -21.48
CA ARG A 125 2.91 -11.45 -21.05
C ARG A 125 1.64 -11.87 -20.32
N PHE A 126 1.07 -11.00 -19.47
CA PHE A 126 -0.22 -11.23 -18.81
C PHE A 126 -1.39 -11.20 -19.80
N GLU A 127 -1.37 -10.29 -20.78
CA GLU A 127 -2.36 -10.25 -21.87
C GLU A 127 -2.36 -11.55 -22.67
N ASP A 128 -1.19 -12.04 -23.11
CA ASP A 128 -1.04 -13.26 -23.91
C ASP A 128 -1.46 -14.52 -23.13
N ALA A 129 -1.28 -14.50 -21.81
CA ALA A 129 -1.71 -15.59 -20.93
C ALA A 129 -3.20 -15.51 -20.54
N GLY A 130 -3.90 -14.43 -20.90
CA GLY A 130 -5.29 -14.20 -20.47
C GLY A 130 -5.44 -13.93 -18.98
N LEU A 131 -4.36 -13.48 -18.30
CA LEU A 131 -4.29 -13.24 -16.87
C LEU A 131 -4.36 -11.75 -16.54
N THR A 132 -4.88 -11.44 -15.35
CA THR A 132 -4.95 -10.09 -14.81
C THR A 132 -3.94 -9.92 -13.67
N ALA A 133 -3.17 -8.83 -13.71
CA ALA A 133 -2.40 -8.33 -12.58
C ALA A 133 -2.93 -6.95 -12.18
N ILE A 134 -3.25 -6.77 -10.91
CA ILE A 134 -3.74 -5.53 -10.30
C ILE A 134 -2.63 -5.00 -9.41
N LEU A 135 -2.14 -3.81 -9.71
CA LEU A 135 -1.00 -3.20 -9.02
C LEU A 135 -1.43 -2.10 -8.05
N GLY A 136 -0.74 -2.04 -6.92
CA GLY A 136 -0.88 -0.99 -5.95
C GLY A 136 -2.29 -0.93 -5.35
N CYS A 137 -2.82 -2.04 -4.86
CA CYS A 137 -4.16 -2.12 -4.27
C CYS A 137 -4.11 -2.06 -2.73
N GLY A 138 -3.37 -1.08 -2.21
CA GLY A 138 -3.34 -0.71 -0.79
C GLY A 138 -4.19 0.53 -0.53
N PHE A 139 -3.73 1.42 0.34
CA PHE A 139 -4.37 2.72 0.50
C PHE A 139 -3.68 3.78 -0.37
N ASP A 140 -2.42 3.98 -0.16
CA ASP A 140 -1.47 4.76 -0.94
C ASP A 140 -0.18 3.92 -1.12
N PRO A 141 -0.05 3.34 -2.32
CA PRO A 141 -0.95 3.34 -3.48
C PRO A 141 -2.20 2.47 -3.29
N GLY A 142 -3.29 2.90 -3.92
CA GLY A 142 -4.52 2.11 -4.00
C GLY A 142 -5.79 2.94 -3.87
N VAL A 143 -6.31 3.14 -2.67
CA VAL A 143 -7.51 3.96 -2.44
C VAL A 143 -7.32 5.39 -2.94
N SER A 144 -6.11 5.95 -2.86
CA SER A 144 -5.74 7.24 -3.47
C SER A 144 -6.01 7.26 -4.98
N GLY A 145 -5.66 6.20 -5.70
CA GLY A 145 -5.97 6.00 -7.11
C GLY A 145 -7.47 5.87 -7.38
N ILE A 146 -8.16 5.08 -6.57
CA ILE A 146 -9.63 4.91 -6.65
C ILE A 146 -10.35 6.24 -6.39
N TYR A 147 -9.94 7.02 -5.39
CA TYR A 147 -10.50 8.34 -5.11
C TYR A 147 -10.31 9.29 -6.29
N THR A 148 -9.13 9.25 -6.92
CA THR A 148 -8.83 10.06 -8.10
C THR A 148 -9.69 9.64 -9.30
N ALA A 149 -9.84 8.33 -9.55
CA ALA A 149 -10.70 7.81 -10.61
C ALA A 149 -12.19 8.12 -10.37
N TYR A 150 -12.64 8.04 -9.11
CA TYR A 150 -14.01 8.40 -8.72
C TYR A 150 -14.26 9.89 -8.95
N ALA A 151 -13.33 10.74 -8.56
CA ALA A 151 -13.40 12.18 -8.81
C ALA A 151 -13.45 12.50 -10.30
N ALA A 152 -12.59 11.89 -11.12
CA ALA A 152 -12.60 12.04 -12.58
C ALA A 152 -13.93 11.62 -13.20
N LYS A 153 -14.50 10.50 -12.74
CA LYS A 153 -15.75 9.98 -13.28
C LYS A 153 -16.96 10.85 -12.95
N HIS A 154 -17.04 11.38 -11.73
CA HIS A 154 -18.25 12.00 -11.22
C HIS A 154 -18.19 13.53 -11.06
N HIS A 155 -17.00 14.08 -10.78
CA HIS A 155 -16.89 15.44 -10.28
C HIS A 155 -16.09 16.40 -11.16
N PHE A 156 -15.29 15.89 -12.12
CA PHE A 156 -14.44 16.71 -12.97
C PHE A 156 -14.55 16.35 -14.46
N ASP A 157 -14.47 17.36 -15.32
CA ASP A 157 -14.18 17.18 -16.74
C ASP A 157 -12.65 17.21 -16.97
N GLU A 158 -11.94 18.05 -16.17
CA GLU A 158 -10.48 18.13 -16.13
C GLU A 158 -10.00 18.30 -14.70
N MET A 159 -9.09 17.44 -14.26
CA MET A 159 -8.37 17.59 -12.98
C MET A 159 -7.02 18.25 -13.24
N HIS A 160 -6.73 19.37 -12.59
CA HIS A 160 -5.49 20.11 -12.81
C HIS A 160 -4.47 19.93 -11.69
N TYR A 161 -4.91 19.85 -10.44
CA TYR A 161 -4.04 19.76 -9.26
C TYR A 161 -4.52 18.60 -8.39
N LEU A 162 -3.60 17.75 -8.00
CA LEU A 162 -3.82 16.63 -7.11
C LEU A 162 -2.77 16.65 -6.00
N ASP A 163 -3.22 16.77 -4.76
CA ASP A 163 -2.40 16.52 -3.58
C ASP A 163 -2.96 15.29 -2.83
N ILE A 164 -2.18 14.23 -2.74
CA ILE A 164 -2.43 13.10 -1.85
C ILE A 164 -1.88 13.50 -0.49
N VAL A 165 -2.68 13.32 0.55
CA VAL A 165 -2.31 13.73 1.91
C VAL A 165 -2.50 12.54 2.85
N ASP A 166 -1.42 12.10 3.49
CA ASP A 166 -1.39 11.01 4.45
C ASP A 166 -0.97 11.52 5.83
N CYS A 167 -1.86 11.34 6.79
CA CYS A 167 -1.62 11.69 8.18
C CYS A 167 -1.82 10.47 9.08
N ASN A 168 -0.78 10.11 9.79
CA ASN A 168 -0.91 9.25 10.96
C ASN A 168 -0.75 10.11 12.23
N ALA A 169 -1.86 10.42 12.90
CA ALA A 169 -1.90 11.16 14.15
C ALA A 169 -1.92 10.25 15.38
N GLY A 170 -1.56 9.00 15.21
CA GLY A 170 -1.54 8.03 16.30
C GLY A 170 -0.31 8.15 17.21
N ASN A 171 -0.44 7.56 18.41
CA ASN A 171 0.63 7.44 19.38
C ASN A 171 0.74 5.98 19.86
N HIS A 172 1.85 5.32 19.54
CA HIS A 172 2.18 3.95 19.94
C HIS A 172 3.05 3.91 21.20
N HIS A 173 3.32 5.03 21.84
CA HIS A 173 4.13 5.17 23.10
C HIS A 173 5.56 4.60 23.02
N LYS A 174 6.15 4.53 21.81
CA LYS A 174 7.57 4.18 21.61
C LYS A 174 8.33 5.41 21.18
N ALA A 175 9.55 5.57 21.66
CA ALA A 175 10.41 6.69 21.28
C ALA A 175 10.71 6.69 19.76
N PHE A 176 10.90 5.51 19.18
CA PHE A 176 11.05 5.33 17.73
C PHE A 176 10.51 3.97 17.30
N ALA A 177 9.57 3.97 16.40
CA ALA A 177 9.05 2.79 15.71
C ALA A 177 8.49 3.21 14.34
N THR A 178 8.35 2.27 13.44
CA THR A 178 7.73 2.47 12.13
C THR A 178 6.41 1.71 12.06
N ASN A 179 5.43 2.24 11.32
CA ASN A 179 4.09 1.64 11.25
C ASN A 179 3.99 0.46 10.28
N PHE A 180 4.95 0.34 9.39
CA PHE A 180 5.15 -0.80 8.49
C PHE A 180 6.64 -1.21 8.51
N ASN A 181 7.07 -2.05 7.59
CA ASN A 181 8.43 -2.58 7.58
C ASN A 181 9.47 -1.47 7.75
N PRO A 182 10.31 -1.52 8.82
CA PRO A 182 11.27 -0.44 9.13
C PRO A 182 12.25 -0.12 7.99
N GLU A 183 12.65 -1.15 7.24
CA GLU A 183 13.55 -0.98 6.11
C GLU A 183 12.91 -0.17 4.99
N ILE A 184 11.68 -0.54 4.57
CA ILE A 184 10.96 0.17 3.52
C ILE A 184 10.65 1.59 3.96
N ASN A 185 10.13 1.79 5.17
CA ASN A 185 9.82 3.10 5.71
C ASN A 185 11.04 4.04 5.75
N ILE A 186 12.18 3.57 6.26
CA ILE A 186 13.39 4.38 6.34
C ILE A 186 13.94 4.70 4.95
N ARG A 187 13.92 3.75 4.02
CA ARG A 187 14.36 3.96 2.63
C ARG A 187 13.52 5.02 1.94
N GLU A 188 12.20 4.94 2.06
CA GLU A 188 11.25 5.88 1.48
C GLU A 188 11.49 7.32 1.98
N ILE A 189 11.59 7.52 3.30
CA ILE A 189 11.70 8.86 3.89
C ILE A 189 13.10 9.47 3.67
N THR A 190 14.13 8.66 3.51
CA THR A 190 15.52 9.12 3.37
C THR A 190 15.95 9.37 1.93
N GLN A 191 15.14 8.98 0.94
CA GLN A 191 15.38 9.30 -0.46
C GLN A 191 14.96 10.72 -0.83
N ASN A 192 15.34 11.17 -2.03
CA ASN A 192 14.91 12.44 -2.59
C ASN A 192 13.38 12.46 -2.78
N GLY A 193 12.75 13.58 -2.39
CA GLY A 193 11.37 13.84 -2.77
C GLY A 193 11.26 14.07 -4.28
N ARG A 194 10.09 13.78 -4.86
CA ARG A 194 9.81 13.99 -6.27
C ARG A 194 8.33 14.26 -6.48
N TYR A 195 7.99 15.25 -7.24
CA TYR A 195 6.62 15.58 -7.60
C TYR A 195 6.49 16.01 -9.07
N TYR A 196 5.28 15.99 -9.59
CA TYR A 196 5.00 16.39 -10.96
C TYR A 196 4.50 17.84 -11.01
N GLU A 197 5.06 18.64 -11.90
CA GLU A 197 4.69 20.06 -12.12
C GLU A 197 4.85 20.42 -13.60
N GLU A 198 3.77 20.92 -14.21
CA GLU A 198 3.72 21.43 -15.60
C GLU A 198 4.45 20.50 -16.62
N GLY A 199 4.10 19.22 -16.62
CA GLY A 199 4.66 18.24 -17.55
C GLY A 199 6.05 17.70 -17.19
N LYS A 200 6.59 18.02 -16.01
CA LYS A 200 7.94 17.65 -15.59
C LYS A 200 7.96 17.09 -14.17
N TRP A 201 8.86 16.16 -13.95
CA TRP A 201 9.22 15.73 -12.62
C TRP A 201 10.23 16.68 -11.99
N VAL A 202 9.94 17.14 -10.79
CA VAL A 202 10.80 17.99 -9.98
C VAL A 202 11.34 17.18 -8.81
N THR A 203 12.65 17.15 -8.65
CA THR A 203 13.32 16.43 -7.54
C THR A 203 13.71 17.41 -6.46
N THR A 204 13.48 17.04 -5.19
CA THR A 204 13.85 17.81 -4.00
C THR A 204 14.80 16.98 -3.13
N LYS A 205 15.46 17.62 -2.18
CA LYS A 205 16.15 16.87 -1.12
C LYS A 205 15.14 16.17 -0.21
N PRO A 206 15.56 15.13 0.52
CA PRO A 206 14.69 14.48 1.49
C PRO A 206 14.11 15.48 2.48
N LEU A 207 12.79 15.47 2.67
CA LEU A 207 12.05 16.31 3.62
C LEU A 207 12.29 17.83 3.47
N GLU A 208 12.71 18.31 2.28
CA GLU A 208 13.06 19.72 2.03
C GLU A 208 11.82 20.63 2.09
N TYR A 209 10.70 20.19 1.52
CA TYR A 209 9.45 20.93 1.52
C TYR A 209 8.49 20.37 2.54
N HIS A 210 8.00 21.23 3.41
CA HIS A 210 6.95 20.89 4.36
C HIS A 210 6.03 22.09 4.60
N LYS A 211 4.82 21.81 5.03
CA LYS A 211 3.82 22.81 5.41
C LYS A 211 2.81 22.19 6.38
N ASP A 212 2.17 23.06 7.17
CA ASP A 212 1.00 22.65 7.93
C ASP A 212 -0.18 22.37 6.98
N LEU A 213 -0.76 21.17 7.10
CA LEU A 213 -2.01 20.83 6.45
C LEU A 213 -3.06 20.47 7.51
N THR A 214 -4.30 20.88 7.29
CA THR A 214 -5.40 20.59 8.22
C THR A 214 -6.08 19.28 7.84
N TYR A 215 -6.12 18.32 8.75
CA TYR A 215 -6.78 17.02 8.57
C TYR A 215 -8.08 16.95 9.35
N PRO A 216 -9.16 16.40 8.76
CA PRO A 216 -10.44 16.24 9.43
C PRO A 216 -10.31 15.43 10.73
N ASN A 217 -10.97 15.90 11.79
CA ASN A 217 -10.94 15.37 13.16
C ASN A 217 -9.59 15.48 13.90
N ILE A 218 -8.49 15.73 13.20
CA ILE A 218 -7.12 15.73 13.71
C ILE A 218 -6.60 17.16 13.92
N GLY A 219 -6.96 18.09 13.00
CA GLY A 219 -6.43 19.45 12.98
C GLY A 219 -5.12 19.58 12.19
N PRO A 220 -4.37 20.70 12.37
CA PRO A 220 -3.15 20.98 11.63
C PRO A 220 -2.01 20.03 12.00
N ARG A 221 -1.27 19.58 10.98
CA ARG A 221 -0.07 18.73 11.11
C ARG A 221 0.99 19.15 10.11
N ASP A 222 2.24 19.19 10.56
CA ASP A 222 3.40 19.40 9.70
C ASP A 222 3.54 18.23 8.73
N SER A 223 3.37 18.51 7.45
CA SER A 223 3.30 17.53 6.37
C SER A 223 4.45 17.75 5.40
N TYR A 224 5.18 16.69 5.10
CA TYR A 224 6.41 16.71 4.31
C TYR A 224 6.14 16.16 2.91
N LEU A 225 6.67 16.84 1.90
CA LEU A 225 6.61 16.39 0.53
C LEU A 225 7.57 15.21 0.32
N LEU A 226 7.02 14.11 -0.15
CA LEU A 226 7.76 12.91 -0.52
C LEU A 226 7.53 12.58 -2.00
N TYR A 227 8.31 11.64 -2.52
CA TYR A 227 7.91 10.87 -3.69
C TYR A 227 7.10 9.66 -3.24
N HIS A 228 6.04 9.37 -3.97
CA HIS A 228 5.27 8.15 -3.79
C HIS A 228 4.86 7.59 -5.17
N GLU A 229 4.88 6.29 -5.34
CA GLU A 229 4.84 5.63 -6.65
C GLU A 229 3.54 5.85 -7.42
N GLU A 230 2.40 6.00 -6.76
CA GLU A 230 1.12 6.21 -7.46
C GLU A 230 1.08 7.52 -8.24
N LEU A 231 1.95 8.48 -7.92
CA LEU A 231 2.04 9.70 -8.71
C LEU A 231 2.40 9.40 -10.19
N GLU A 232 3.22 8.35 -10.46
CA GLU A 232 3.56 7.96 -11.82
C GLU A 232 2.34 7.46 -12.60
N SER A 233 1.56 6.56 -12.00
CA SER A 233 0.39 5.98 -12.65
C SER A 233 -0.71 7.02 -12.81
N LEU A 234 -0.92 7.89 -11.81
CA LEU A 234 -1.95 8.92 -11.83
C LEU A 234 -1.70 9.98 -12.90
N VAL A 235 -0.48 10.52 -13.02
CA VAL A 235 -0.19 11.51 -14.08
C VAL A 235 -0.20 10.89 -15.48
N LYS A 236 0.08 9.60 -15.60
CA LYS A 236 -0.03 8.84 -16.85
C LYS A 236 -1.49 8.62 -17.26
N ASN A 237 -2.34 8.24 -16.29
CA ASN A 237 -3.73 7.87 -16.55
C ASN A 237 -4.68 9.07 -16.60
N PHE A 238 -4.30 10.20 -15.97
CA PHE A 238 -5.07 11.46 -15.97
C PHE A 238 -4.24 12.62 -16.56
N PRO A 239 -4.14 12.71 -17.89
CA PRO A 239 -3.21 13.63 -18.56
C PRO A 239 -3.55 15.12 -18.41
N THR A 240 -4.71 15.48 -17.86
CA THR A 240 -5.07 16.87 -17.53
C THR A 240 -4.43 17.37 -16.26
N ILE A 241 -3.83 16.49 -15.46
CA ILE A 241 -3.11 16.86 -14.24
C ILE A 241 -1.84 17.65 -14.62
N LYS A 242 -1.76 18.85 -14.09
CA LYS A 242 -0.63 19.77 -14.24
C LYS A 242 0.33 19.67 -13.06
N ARG A 243 -0.18 19.35 -11.87
CA ARG A 243 0.61 19.13 -10.66
C ARG A 243 0.07 17.98 -9.85
N ALA A 244 0.97 17.06 -9.42
CA ALA A 244 0.65 15.98 -8.50
C ALA A 244 1.73 15.89 -7.42
N ARG A 245 1.30 15.86 -6.15
CA ARG A 245 2.19 15.83 -4.98
C ARG A 245 1.68 14.82 -3.94
N PHE A 246 2.60 14.27 -3.18
CA PHE A 246 2.31 13.43 -2.04
C PHE A 246 2.87 14.06 -0.75
N TRP A 247 2.06 14.10 0.29
CA TRP A 247 2.39 14.68 1.57
C TRP A 247 2.14 13.68 2.69
N MET A 248 3.15 13.47 3.55
CA MET A 248 3.06 12.59 4.70
C MET A 248 3.47 13.31 5.97
N THR A 249 2.82 12.97 7.09
CA THR A 249 3.10 13.59 8.40
C THR A 249 4.12 12.79 9.19
N PHE A 250 5.01 13.51 9.89
CA PHE A 250 5.96 12.91 10.83
C PHE A 250 6.01 13.71 12.13
N GLY A 251 6.05 12.99 13.26
CA GLY A 251 6.30 13.61 14.55
C GLY A 251 7.76 14.10 14.70
N GLN A 252 7.98 15.23 15.38
CA GLN A 252 9.33 15.78 15.58
C GLN A 252 10.27 14.83 16.33
N GLU A 253 9.75 14.01 17.24
CA GLU A 253 10.53 12.98 17.92
C GLU A 253 11.03 11.92 16.95
N TYR A 254 10.14 11.42 16.06
CA TYR A 254 10.50 10.48 15.01
C TYR A 254 11.60 11.05 14.08
N LEU A 255 11.43 12.28 13.59
CA LEU A 255 12.42 12.93 12.71
C LEU A 255 13.76 13.15 13.40
N THR A 256 13.77 13.43 14.71
CA THR A 256 14.99 13.58 15.50
C THR A 256 15.77 12.26 15.56
N HIS A 257 15.10 11.16 15.86
CA HIS A 257 15.72 9.84 15.87
C HIS A 257 16.19 9.42 14.48
N LEU A 258 15.38 9.63 13.45
CA LEU A 258 15.74 9.31 12.06
C LEU A 258 17.01 10.05 11.63
N ARG A 259 17.14 11.34 11.98
CA ARG A 259 18.34 12.14 11.68
C ARG A 259 19.58 11.56 12.37
N VAL A 260 19.46 11.13 13.62
CA VAL A 260 20.58 10.47 14.33
C VAL A 260 20.96 9.17 13.62
N ILE A 261 19.99 8.33 13.29
CA ILE A 261 20.17 7.06 12.57
C ILE A 261 20.91 7.28 11.24
N GLN A 262 20.53 8.30 10.47
CA GLN A 262 21.21 8.67 9.23
C GLN A 262 22.64 9.14 9.48
N ASN A 263 22.86 10.06 10.44
CA ASN A 263 24.17 10.66 10.73
C ASN A 263 25.20 9.64 11.20
N ILE A 264 24.77 8.61 11.92
CA ILE A 264 25.67 7.54 12.38
C ILE A 264 25.82 6.39 11.36
N GLY A 265 25.15 6.50 10.19
CA GLY A 265 25.24 5.53 9.11
C GLY A 265 24.41 4.26 9.29
N MET A 266 23.47 4.23 10.24
CA MET A 266 22.60 3.05 10.46
C MET A 266 21.49 2.91 9.41
N ALA A 267 21.21 3.94 8.62
CA ALA A 267 20.28 3.88 7.48
C ALA A 267 20.93 3.40 6.16
N ARG A 268 22.21 3.03 6.15
CA ARG A 268 22.93 2.55 4.95
C ARG A 268 22.40 1.20 4.51
N ILE A 269 22.27 1.04 3.17
CA ILE A 269 21.83 -0.19 2.51
C ILE A 269 22.98 -1.00 1.90
N ASP A 270 24.20 -0.45 1.88
CA ASP A 270 25.40 -1.12 1.40
C ASP A 270 26.03 -1.98 2.51
N GLU A 271 26.77 -3.02 2.11
CA GLU A 271 27.48 -3.89 3.03
C GLU A 271 28.67 -3.19 3.68
N ILE A 272 28.84 -3.40 4.98
CA ILE A 272 30.05 -3.03 5.72
C ILE A 272 30.69 -4.27 6.34
N ASP A 273 32.00 -4.23 6.55
CA ASP A 273 32.71 -5.29 7.29
C ASP A 273 32.62 -5.05 8.81
N TYR A 274 32.17 -6.07 9.54
CA TYR A 274 32.21 -6.11 11.00
C TYR A 274 32.92 -7.38 11.45
N ASN A 275 34.18 -7.26 11.81
CA ASN A 275 35.01 -8.39 12.27
C ASN A 275 35.02 -9.58 11.27
N GLY A 276 35.13 -9.30 9.96
CA GLY A 276 35.13 -10.31 8.92
C GLY A 276 33.76 -10.83 8.51
N VAL A 277 32.68 -10.28 9.06
CA VAL A 277 31.29 -10.58 8.67
C VAL A 277 30.71 -9.39 7.90
N LYS A 278 30.14 -9.64 6.72
CA LYS A 278 29.42 -8.62 5.96
C LYS A 278 28.04 -8.39 6.56
N ILE A 279 27.74 -7.16 6.92
CA ILE A 279 26.44 -6.74 7.46
C ILE A 279 25.94 -5.51 6.70
N VAL A 280 24.63 -5.41 6.53
CA VAL A 280 23.94 -4.20 6.05
C VAL A 280 23.41 -3.47 7.28
N PRO A 281 23.85 -2.22 7.57
CA PRO A 281 23.44 -1.51 8.80
C PRO A 281 21.93 -1.40 8.98
N LEU A 282 21.20 -1.10 7.91
CA LEU A 282 19.73 -0.99 7.94
C LEU A 282 19.05 -2.34 8.29
N GLN A 283 19.58 -3.47 7.82
CA GLN A 283 19.05 -4.80 8.18
C GLN A 283 19.30 -5.11 9.67
N PHE A 284 20.43 -4.70 10.21
CA PHE A 284 20.70 -4.83 11.63
C PHE A 284 19.78 -3.92 12.47
N LEU A 285 19.60 -2.66 12.04
CA LEU A 285 18.66 -1.73 12.68
C LEU A 285 17.24 -2.30 12.73
N LYS A 286 16.76 -2.83 11.61
CA LYS A 286 15.44 -3.49 11.52
C LYS A 286 15.27 -4.62 12.54
N ALA A 287 16.34 -5.38 12.80
CA ALA A 287 16.29 -6.51 13.74
C ALA A 287 16.14 -6.08 15.21
N VAL A 288 16.53 -4.84 15.55
CA VAL A 288 16.45 -4.30 16.91
C VAL A 288 15.27 -3.35 17.15
N LEU A 289 14.63 -2.86 16.07
CA LEU A 289 13.47 -2.00 16.18
C LEU A 289 12.21 -2.78 16.60
N PRO A 290 11.23 -2.12 17.24
CA PRO A 290 9.93 -2.72 17.52
C PRO A 290 9.29 -3.25 16.23
N ASN A 291 8.70 -4.45 16.29
CA ASN A 291 7.97 -4.98 15.16
C ASN A 291 6.65 -4.20 14.98
N PRO A 292 6.34 -3.67 13.78
CA PRO A 292 5.09 -2.95 13.52
C PRO A 292 3.82 -3.73 13.88
N GLN A 293 3.84 -5.06 13.83
CA GLN A 293 2.71 -5.92 14.24
C GLN A 293 2.38 -5.81 15.73
N ASP A 294 3.38 -5.49 16.57
CA ASP A 294 3.23 -5.45 18.04
C ASP A 294 2.84 -4.06 18.56
N LEU A 295 2.63 -3.08 17.67
CA LEU A 295 2.29 -1.72 18.07
C LEU A 295 0.80 -1.54 18.42
N GLY A 296 -0.08 -2.41 17.93
CA GLY A 296 -1.54 -2.18 17.90
C GLY A 296 -2.21 -2.13 19.26
N GLU A 297 -1.74 -2.89 20.27
CA GLU A 297 -2.43 -3.07 21.55
C GLU A 297 -2.68 -1.76 22.32
N ASN A 298 -1.74 -0.82 22.27
CA ASN A 298 -1.82 0.46 22.97
C ASN A 298 -1.68 1.65 22.00
N TYR A 299 -2.09 1.48 20.76
CA TYR A 299 -1.99 2.50 19.75
C TYR A 299 -3.24 3.37 19.76
N GLU A 300 -3.12 4.59 20.24
CA GLU A 300 -4.20 5.58 20.30
C GLU A 300 -4.21 6.46 19.03
N GLY A 301 -5.36 7.10 18.76
CA GLY A 301 -5.51 8.04 17.66
C GLY A 301 -5.96 7.40 16.36
N GLU A 302 -5.77 8.11 15.27
CA GLU A 302 -6.28 7.73 13.95
C GLU A 302 -5.37 8.15 12.81
N THR A 303 -5.52 7.49 11.66
CA THR A 303 -5.00 7.97 10.38
C THR A 303 -6.05 8.82 9.67
N SER A 304 -5.62 9.76 8.83
CA SER A 304 -6.48 10.49 7.88
C SER A 304 -5.77 10.56 6.53
N ILE A 305 -6.28 9.84 5.55
CA ILE A 305 -5.65 9.74 4.23
C ILE A 305 -6.66 10.11 3.15
N GLY A 306 -6.25 10.93 2.17
CA GLY A 306 -7.17 11.35 1.13
C GLY A 306 -6.53 12.11 -0.03
N CYS A 307 -7.38 12.51 -0.97
CA CYS A 307 -7.01 13.25 -2.17
C CYS A 307 -7.67 14.61 -2.21
N ARG A 308 -6.88 15.68 -2.28
CA ARG A 308 -7.32 17.05 -2.52
C ARG A 308 -7.14 17.35 -3.99
N ILE A 309 -8.22 17.72 -4.67
CA ILE A 309 -8.25 17.88 -6.12
C ILE A 309 -8.82 19.25 -6.46
N ARG A 310 -8.20 19.94 -7.42
CA ARG A 310 -8.76 21.14 -8.05
C ARG A 310 -8.75 20.94 -9.56
N GLY A 311 -9.85 21.33 -10.18
CA GLY A 311 -10.03 21.18 -11.61
C GLY A 311 -11.26 21.94 -12.10
N VAL A 312 -11.84 21.49 -13.23
CA VAL A 312 -12.99 22.12 -13.89
C VAL A 312 -14.12 21.12 -14.05
N LYS A 313 -15.36 21.55 -13.77
CA LYS A 313 -16.60 20.87 -14.09
C LYS A 313 -17.59 21.83 -14.70
N ASP A 314 -18.16 21.50 -15.86
CA ASP A 314 -19.12 22.35 -16.60
C ASP A 314 -18.60 23.80 -16.80
N GLY A 315 -17.29 23.95 -17.13
CA GLY A 315 -16.61 25.23 -17.34
C GLY A 315 -16.35 26.06 -16.07
N LYS A 316 -16.58 25.52 -14.89
CA LYS A 316 -16.34 26.20 -13.60
C LYS A 316 -15.23 25.52 -12.81
N GLU A 317 -14.38 26.32 -12.18
CA GLU A 317 -13.40 25.80 -11.23
C GLU A 317 -14.11 25.17 -10.04
N ARG A 318 -13.60 24.05 -9.58
CA ARG A 318 -14.10 23.29 -8.44
C ARG A 318 -12.93 22.72 -7.62
N THR A 319 -13.13 22.65 -6.32
CA THR A 319 -12.27 21.88 -5.41
C THR A 319 -13.05 20.70 -4.83
N TYR A 320 -12.34 19.63 -4.58
CA TYR A 320 -12.91 18.38 -4.03
C TYR A 320 -11.88 17.69 -3.12
N TYR A 321 -12.31 17.32 -1.94
CA TYR A 321 -11.52 16.53 -1.02
C TYR A 321 -12.27 15.27 -0.64
N VAL A 322 -11.69 14.12 -0.93
CA VAL A 322 -12.18 12.80 -0.52
C VAL A 322 -11.16 12.17 0.41
N TYR A 323 -11.63 11.64 1.54
CA TYR A 323 -10.75 11.13 2.59
C TYR A 323 -11.40 10.02 3.43
N ASN A 324 -10.57 9.27 4.13
CA ASN A 324 -10.95 8.31 5.16
C ASN A 324 -10.21 8.63 6.45
N ASN A 325 -10.88 8.46 7.59
CA ASN A 325 -10.27 8.39 8.91
C ASN A 325 -10.38 6.95 9.43
N CYS A 326 -9.28 6.40 9.98
CA CYS A 326 -9.23 5.06 10.52
C CYS A 326 -8.65 5.05 11.94
N SER A 327 -9.45 4.67 12.92
CA SER A 327 -9.03 4.53 14.31
C SER A 327 -8.10 3.31 14.50
N HIS A 328 -6.95 3.52 15.13
CA HIS A 328 -6.04 2.43 15.48
C HIS A 328 -6.67 1.42 16.43
N GLN A 329 -7.46 1.88 17.39
CA GLN A 329 -8.10 1.02 18.38
C GLN A 329 -9.22 0.17 17.76
N GLU A 330 -10.05 0.73 16.88
CA GLU A 330 -11.11 -0.03 16.21
C GLU A 330 -10.49 -1.05 15.24
N ALA A 331 -9.45 -0.69 14.49
CA ALA A 331 -8.72 -1.62 13.63
C ALA A 331 -8.11 -2.79 14.43
N TYR A 332 -7.51 -2.48 15.58
CA TYR A 332 -6.94 -3.48 16.47
C TYR A 332 -7.99 -4.40 17.08
N LYS A 333 -9.11 -3.86 17.52
CA LYS A 333 -10.23 -4.63 18.05
C LYS A 333 -10.78 -5.64 17.04
N GLU A 334 -10.82 -5.28 15.77
CA GLU A 334 -11.34 -6.16 14.72
C GLU A 334 -10.33 -7.20 14.25
N THR A 335 -9.08 -6.81 14.05
CA THR A 335 -8.09 -7.66 13.35
C THR A 335 -6.84 -7.98 14.16
N GLY A 336 -6.68 -7.38 15.34
CA GLY A 336 -5.44 -7.45 16.12
C GLY A 336 -4.28 -6.64 15.54
N MET A 337 -4.56 -5.78 14.53
CA MET A 337 -3.55 -4.95 13.85
C MET A 337 -3.90 -3.47 13.94
N GLN A 338 -2.87 -2.62 13.91
CA GLN A 338 -3.04 -1.17 13.95
C GLN A 338 -3.55 -0.59 12.61
N GLY A 339 -4.00 0.68 12.64
CA GLY A 339 -4.71 1.34 11.53
C GLY A 339 -3.96 1.35 10.20
N VAL A 340 -2.63 1.54 10.17
CA VAL A 340 -1.86 1.55 8.90
C VAL A 340 -1.87 0.18 8.22
N SER A 341 -1.75 -0.92 8.98
CA SER A 341 -1.93 -2.26 8.42
C SER A 341 -3.37 -2.50 7.97
N TYR A 342 -4.34 -1.93 8.67
CA TYR A 342 -5.76 -2.05 8.35
C TYR A 342 -6.12 -1.30 7.07
N THR A 343 -5.68 -0.05 6.93
CA THR A 343 -5.92 0.77 5.73
C THR A 343 -5.31 0.16 4.47
N THR A 344 -4.20 -0.56 4.58
CA THR A 344 -3.59 -1.28 3.45
C THR A 344 -4.26 -2.62 3.16
N GLY A 345 -4.60 -3.39 4.20
CA GLY A 345 -5.09 -4.76 4.04
C GLY A 345 -6.55 -4.85 3.57
N VAL A 346 -7.40 -3.93 4.00
CA VAL A 346 -8.82 -3.89 3.59
C VAL A 346 -8.96 -3.68 2.08
N PRO A 347 -8.30 -2.68 1.45
CA PRO A 347 -8.35 -2.49 0.01
C PRO A 347 -7.81 -3.68 -0.80
N ALA A 348 -6.75 -4.33 -0.34
CA ALA A 348 -6.20 -5.52 -0.99
C ALA A 348 -7.24 -6.65 -1.08
N MET A 349 -7.99 -6.88 0.01
CA MET A 349 -9.11 -7.83 0.00
C MET A 349 -10.23 -7.36 -0.94
N ILE A 350 -10.59 -6.07 -0.94
CA ILE A 350 -11.64 -5.54 -1.83
C ILE A 350 -11.22 -5.70 -3.30
N GLY A 351 -9.97 -5.42 -3.67
CA GLY A 351 -9.47 -5.62 -5.03
C GLY A 351 -9.60 -7.07 -5.50
N ALA A 352 -9.21 -8.02 -4.64
CA ALA A 352 -9.42 -9.45 -4.92
C ALA A 352 -10.90 -9.81 -5.02
N MET A 353 -11.78 -9.21 -4.21
CA MET A 353 -13.24 -9.35 -4.31
C MET A 353 -13.75 -8.81 -5.65
N MET A 354 -13.29 -7.64 -6.10
CA MET A 354 -13.65 -7.08 -7.40
C MET A 354 -13.26 -8.02 -8.54
N PHE A 355 -12.06 -8.57 -8.47
CA PHE A 355 -11.59 -9.56 -9.44
C PHE A 355 -12.48 -10.83 -9.46
N LEU A 356 -12.71 -11.43 -8.30
CA LEU A 356 -13.49 -12.68 -8.19
C LEU A 356 -14.96 -12.51 -8.59
N ARG A 357 -15.52 -11.32 -8.40
CA ARG A 357 -16.85 -10.94 -8.91
C ARG A 357 -16.87 -10.63 -10.40
N GLY A 358 -15.72 -10.66 -11.09
CA GLY A 358 -15.60 -10.37 -12.52
C GLY A 358 -15.64 -8.89 -12.88
N LEU A 359 -15.69 -7.98 -11.90
CA LEU A 359 -15.76 -6.53 -12.14
C LEU A 359 -14.41 -5.95 -12.59
N TRP A 360 -13.30 -6.51 -12.09
CA TRP A 360 -11.93 -6.10 -12.42
C TRP A 360 -11.15 -7.19 -13.19
N LYS A 361 -11.81 -8.05 -13.89
CA LYS A 361 -11.19 -9.13 -14.68
C LYS A 361 -10.87 -8.62 -16.09
N ARG A 362 -9.60 -8.25 -16.29
CA ARG A 362 -9.08 -7.67 -17.54
C ARG A 362 -7.66 -8.17 -17.79
N PRO A 363 -7.39 -8.97 -18.83
CA PRO A 363 -6.04 -9.43 -19.13
C PRO A 363 -5.04 -8.29 -19.27
N GLY A 364 -3.85 -8.46 -18.71
CA GLY A 364 -2.79 -7.46 -18.68
C GLY A 364 -2.38 -7.05 -17.26
N VAL A 365 -1.62 -5.98 -17.16
CA VAL A 365 -1.15 -5.37 -15.89
C VAL A 365 -1.73 -3.97 -15.80
N TRP A 366 -2.41 -3.68 -14.69
CA TRP A 366 -3.24 -2.50 -14.52
C TRP A 366 -3.11 -1.93 -13.11
N ASN A 367 -2.97 -0.62 -13.00
CA ASN A 367 -3.14 0.05 -11.73
C ASN A 367 -4.64 0.18 -11.38
N VAL A 368 -4.96 0.32 -10.10
CA VAL A 368 -6.36 0.29 -9.64
C VAL A 368 -7.25 1.38 -10.24
N GLU A 369 -6.71 2.56 -10.50
CA GLU A 369 -7.44 3.69 -11.11
C GLU A 369 -7.84 3.46 -12.58
N GLU A 370 -7.34 2.40 -13.22
CA GLU A 370 -7.72 2.01 -14.58
C GLU A 370 -8.98 1.14 -14.64
N PHE A 371 -9.59 0.84 -13.49
CA PHE A 371 -10.85 0.10 -13.34
C PHE A 371 -11.99 1.03 -12.92
N ASP A 372 -13.23 0.52 -12.97
CA ASP A 372 -14.39 1.25 -12.46
C ASP A 372 -14.28 1.40 -10.92
N PRO A 373 -14.24 2.64 -10.38
CA PRO A 373 -14.08 2.87 -8.95
C PRO A 373 -15.35 2.61 -8.13
N ASP A 374 -16.56 2.74 -8.72
CA ASP A 374 -17.82 2.78 -7.96
C ASP A 374 -18.05 1.53 -7.09
N PRO A 375 -17.91 0.31 -7.62
CA PRO A 375 -18.13 -0.87 -6.79
C PRO A 375 -17.08 -1.04 -5.68
N PHE A 376 -15.88 -0.52 -5.88
CA PHE A 376 -14.83 -0.51 -4.86
C PHE A 376 -15.14 0.51 -3.76
N MET A 377 -15.54 1.73 -4.12
CA MET A 377 -15.98 2.78 -3.20
C MET A 377 -17.13 2.32 -2.30
N GLU A 378 -18.10 1.59 -2.88
CA GLU A 378 -19.19 0.98 -2.12
C GLU A 378 -18.68 -0.03 -1.08
N GLN A 379 -17.69 -0.85 -1.45
CA GLN A 379 -17.12 -1.84 -0.54
C GLN A 379 -16.25 -1.22 0.56
N LEU A 380 -15.55 -0.12 0.31
CA LEU A 380 -14.83 0.59 1.38
C LEU A 380 -15.74 0.89 2.57
N ASN A 381 -16.94 1.44 2.32
CA ASN A 381 -17.92 1.72 3.37
C ASN A 381 -18.38 0.44 4.12
N LYS A 382 -18.56 -0.67 3.41
CA LYS A 382 -19.04 -1.94 3.99
C LYS A 382 -17.96 -2.69 4.75
N GLN A 383 -16.70 -2.47 4.39
CA GLN A 383 -15.57 -3.24 4.91
C GLN A 383 -14.77 -2.51 6.00
N GLY A 384 -15.28 -1.37 6.51
CA GLY A 384 -14.71 -0.67 7.66
C GLY A 384 -13.78 0.49 7.34
N LEU A 385 -13.75 0.96 6.08
CA LEU A 385 -13.06 2.17 5.67
C LEU A 385 -14.05 3.17 5.04
N PRO A 386 -14.98 3.75 5.83
CA PRO A 386 -15.91 4.74 5.33
C PRO A 386 -15.17 5.97 4.85
N TRP A 387 -15.59 6.50 3.70
CA TRP A 387 -15.01 7.69 3.12
C TRP A 387 -15.97 8.88 3.18
N HIS A 388 -15.39 10.08 3.14
CA HIS A 388 -16.10 11.35 3.27
C HIS A 388 -15.70 12.29 2.14
N GLU A 389 -16.57 13.25 1.82
CA GLU A 389 -16.38 14.22 0.75
C GLU A 389 -16.57 15.64 1.25
N VAL A 390 -15.74 16.57 0.74
CA VAL A 390 -15.88 18.01 0.93
C VAL A 390 -15.78 18.68 -0.44
N PHE A 391 -16.79 19.48 -0.78
CA PHE A 391 -16.86 20.20 -2.05
C PHE A 391 -16.62 21.70 -1.85
N ASP A 392 -15.92 22.30 -2.81
CA ASP A 392 -15.73 23.74 -2.94
C ASP A 392 -15.16 24.41 -1.67
N GLY A 393 -14.37 23.66 -0.89
CA GLY A 393 -13.65 24.15 0.29
C GLY A 393 -12.29 24.76 -0.06
N ASP A 394 -11.72 25.51 0.89
CA ASP A 394 -10.31 25.90 0.83
C ASP A 394 -9.45 24.66 1.16
N LEU A 395 -8.68 24.18 0.18
CA LEU A 395 -7.93 22.93 0.28
C LEU A 395 -6.45 23.12 0.59
N GLU A 396 -5.97 24.33 0.79
CA GLU A 396 -4.54 24.61 1.06
C GLU A 396 -3.61 23.98 -0.02
N LEU A 397 -4.06 23.97 -1.31
CA LEU A 397 -3.38 23.36 -2.47
C LEU A 397 -2.18 24.19 -2.97
#